data_bb3503cd80afbe2b281bbd95f7c2a20e
#
_entry.id   bb3503cd80afbe2b281bbd95f7c2a20e
#
_cell.length_a   1.000
_cell.length_b   1.000
_cell.length_c   1.000
_cell.angle_alpha   90.00
_cell.angle_beta   90.00
_cell.angle_gamma   90.00
#
_symmetry.space_group_name_H-M   'P 1'
#
loop_
_entity.id
_entity.type
_entity.pdbx_description
1 polymer ?
#
loop_
_entity_poly.entity_id
_entity_poly.type
_entity_poly.pdbx_seq_one_letter_code
_entity_poly.pdbx_strand_id
1 'polypeptide(L)'
;MGNEDEVNCELTDAKEWIECMAFDPKGKMLAVGSHDNNIYIYDILRNDFKLKGTLKAHNSYIMALDWSKDGTYIRSNCGAYELLFFTIDDCKQDPSGRSNTVDTSWATSTCKFQWNTQGIYPSGTDGTHINSVSGDYTGRLLATGDDYGLVNLFNDPCIKGKPRSYRGHSEHVTKVLFSGDYLFSVGGYDQTLMQWKLHYP
;
A
#
# COMPACT_ATOMS: atom_id res chain seq x y z
N MET A 1 16.62 31.11 -9.33
CA MET A 1 15.35 30.51 -9.72
C MET A 1 15.71 29.25 -10.52
N GLY A 2 15.58 28.07 -9.94
CA GLY A 2 15.75 26.82 -10.67
C GLY A 2 14.55 26.65 -11.59
N ASN A 3 14.76 26.09 -12.78
CA ASN A 3 13.68 25.67 -13.66
C ASN A 3 12.86 24.60 -12.92
N GLU A 4 11.64 24.92 -12.52
CA GLU A 4 10.74 24.05 -11.74
C GLU A 4 10.15 22.88 -12.57
N ASP A 5 10.46 22.79 -13.87
CA ASP A 5 9.89 21.82 -14.82
C ASP A 5 10.92 20.81 -15.38
N GLU A 6 12.06 20.61 -14.71
CA GLU A 6 13.08 19.68 -15.21
C GLU A 6 12.91 18.30 -14.57
N VAL A 7 12.63 17.27 -15.39
CA VAL A 7 12.65 15.86 -14.97
C VAL A 7 14.10 15.48 -14.67
N ASN A 8 14.41 15.23 -13.40
CA ASN A 8 15.77 14.91 -12.97
C ASN A 8 16.18 13.47 -13.30
N CYS A 9 15.22 12.54 -13.34
CA CYS A 9 15.47 11.13 -13.60
C CYS A 9 14.22 10.45 -14.18
N GLU A 10 14.40 9.59 -15.17
CA GLU A 10 13.35 8.75 -15.74
C GLU A 10 13.76 7.28 -15.63
N LEU A 11 12.88 6.45 -15.06
CA LEU A 11 13.09 5.01 -14.89
C LEU A 11 12.14 4.26 -15.82
N THR A 12 12.69 3.39 -16.68
CA THR A 12 11.95 2.70 -17.74
C THR A 12 12.01 1.18 -17.62
N ASP A 13 12.34 0.65 -16.44
CA ASP A 13 12.48 -0.80 -16.22
C ASP A 13 11.12 -1.52 -16.20
N ALA A 14 10.07 -0.89 -15.69
CA ALA A 14 8.71 -1.42 -15.72
C ALA A 14 8.14 -1.35 -17.14
N LYS A 15 7.45 -2.43 -17.54
CA LYS A 15 6.91 -2.59 -18.90
C LYS A 15 5.42 -2.27 -19.01
N GLU A 16 4.77 -2.10 -17.86
CA GLU A 16 3.35 -1.83 -17.74
C GLU A 16 3.12 -0.73 -16.69
N TRP A 17 1.89 -0.39 -16.43
CA TRP A 17 1.50 0.68 -15.53
C TRP A 17 2.07 0.49 -14.13
N ILE A 18 2.44 1.60 -13.50
CA ILE A 18 2.81 1.65 -12.10
C ILE A 18 1.55 1.85 -11.26
N GLU A 19 1.28 0.93 -10.35
CA GLU A 19 0.12 0.98 -9.46
C GLU A 19 0.46 1.52 -8.08
N CYS A 20 1.64 1.19 -7.57
CA CYS A 20 2.05 1.61 -6.24
C CYS A 20 3.57 1.82 -6.16
N MET A 21 3.97 2.70 -5.25
CA MET A 21 5.37 2.91 -4.91
C MET A 21 5.51 3.31 -3.44
N ALA A 22 6.63 2.94 -2.83
CA ALA A 22 6.96 3.34 -1.47
C ALA A 22 8.47 3.42 -1.27
N PHE A 23 8.90 4.47 -0.55
CA PHE A 23 10.27 4.55 -0.05
C PHE A 23 10.44 3.62 1.16
N ASP A 24 11.65 3.07 1.30
CA ASP A 24 12.02 2.39 2.54
C ASP A 24 12.03 3.39 3.72
N PRO A 25 11.92 2.92 4.98
CA PRO A 25 11.86 3.82 6.15
C PRO A 25 13.08 4.73 6.33
N LYS A 26 14.21 4.40 5.70
CA LYS A 26 15.45 5.18 5.76
C LYS A 26 15.62 6.15 4.59
N GLY A 27 14.68 6.12 3.62
CA GLY A 27 14.73 6.94 2.40
C GLY A 27 15.93 6.64 1.49
N LYS A 28 16.43 5.38 1.53
CA LYS A 28 17.59 4.95 0.74
C LYS A 28 17.22 4.08 -0.46
N MET A 29 16.01 3.53 -0.45
CA MET A 29 15.50 2.69 -1.51
C MET A 29 14.08 3.09 -1.88
N LEU A 30 13.70 2.84 -3.12
CA LEU A 30 12.34 2.97 -3.64
C LEU A 30 11.90 1.62 -4.17
N ALA A 31 10.72 1.15 -3.75
CA ALA A 31 10.03 0.02 -4.35
C ALA A 31 8.91 0.50 -5.26
N VAL A 32 8.81 -0.06 -6.45
CA VAL A 32 7.81 0.30 -7.48
C VAL A 32 7.10 -0.96 -7.94
N GLY A 33 5.80 -1.03 -7.69
CA GLY A 33 4.94 -2.15 -8.09
C GLY A 33 4.22 -1.87 -9.40
N SER A 34 4.33 -2.79 -10.35
CA SER A 34 3.85 -2.63 -11.72
C SER A 34 2.78 -3.66 -12.10
N HIS A 35 2.01 -3.33 -13.13
CA HIS A 35 1.07 -4.24 -13.78
C HIS A 35 1.74 -5.36 -14.59
N ASP A 36 3.06 -5.34 -14.76
CA ASP A 36 3.82 -6.45 -15.31
C ASP A 36 4.14 -7.56 -14.29
N ASN A 37 3.46 -7.56 -13.13
CA ASN A 37 3.54 -8.52 -12.04
C ASN A 37 4.87 -8.46 -11.25
N ASN A 38 5.69 -7.43 -11.45
CA ASN A 38 6.98 -7.29 -10.80
C ASN A 38 7.01 -6.10 -9.84
N ILE A 39 7.92 -6.18 -8.86
CA ILE A 39 8.30 -5.05 -8.03
C ILE A 39 9.76 -4.74 -8.31
N TYR A 40 10.05 -3.49 -8.65
CA TYR A 40 11.39 -2.99 -8.93
C TYR A 40 11.92 -2.28 -7.71
N ILE A 41 13.13 -2.64 -7.29
CA ILE A 41 13.82 -2.03 -6.14
C ILE A 41 14.95 -1.18 -6.65
N TYR A 42 14.95 0.10 -6.29
CA TYR A 42 15.99 1.05 -6.67
C TYR A 42 16.74 1.54 -5.44
N ASP A 43 18.06 1.54 -5.50
CA ASP A 43 18.91 2.27 -4.57
C ASP A 43 18.90 3.76 -4.94
N ILE A 44 18.76 4.63 -3.95
CA ILE A 44 18.77 6.09 -4.12
C ILE A 44 20.19 6.59 -3.86
N LEU A 45 20.85 7.06 -4.90
CA LEU A 45 22.24 7.55 -4.88
C LEU A 45 22.26 9.07 -5.14
N ARG A 46 22.17 9.86 -4.08
CA ARG A 46 22.09 11.33 -4.14
C ARG A 46 20.90 11.80 -4.99
N ASN A 47 21.12 12.08 -6.29
CA ASN A 47 20.09 12.55 -7.23
C ASN A 47 19.80 11.52 -8.34
N ASP A 48 20.16 10.27 -8.13
CA ASP A 48 20.01 9.21 -9.12
C ASP A 48 19.39 7.95 -8.49
N PHE A 49 18.75 7.14 -9.32
CA PHE A 49 18.13 5.88 -8.92
C PHE A 49 18.78 4.74 -9.70
N LYS A 50 19.31 3.77 -9.00
CA LYS A 50 19.93 2.60 -9.62
C LYS A 50 19.12 1.35 -9.32
N LEU A 51 18.72 0.62 -10.36
CA LEU A 51 18.03 -0.65 -10.16
C LEU A 51 18.92 -1.62 -9.37
N LYS A 52 18.48 -1.98 -8.16
CA LYS A 52 19.10 -2.99 -7.29
C LYS A 52 18.67 -4.39 -7.70
N GLY A 53 17.39 -4.58 -7.98
CA GLY A 53 16.83 -5.87 -8.35
C GLY A 53 15.35 -5.83 -8.65
N THR A 54 14.83 -6.97 -9.11
CA THR A 54 13.41 -7.14 -9.43
C THR A 54 12.87 -8.34 -8.66
N LEU A 55 11.79 -8.12 -7.90
CA LEU A 55 11.08 -9.18 -7.17
C LEU A 55 10.04 -9.79 -8.11
N LYS A 56 10.23 -11.06 -8.41
CA LYS A 56 9.41 -11.82 -9.39
C LYS A 56 8.83 -13.03 -8.69
N ALA A 57 7.51 -13.06 -8.51
CA ALA A 57 6.82 -14.25 -7.98
C ALA A 57 5.30 -14.12 -8.10
N HIS A 58 4.78 -12.90 -8.23
CA HIS A 58 3.35 -12.68 -8.35
C HIS A 58 2.79 -13.16 -9.69
N ASN A 59 1.57 -13.69 -9.65
CA ASN A 59 0.84 -14.16 -10.84
C ASN A 59 -0.08 -13.10 -11.44
N SER A 60 -0.13 -11.89 -10.86
CA SER A 60 -0.94 -10.78 -11.34
C SER A 60 -0.32 -9.45 -10.94
N TYR A 61 -0.88 -8.34 -11.44
CA TYR A 61 -0.39 -7.00 -11.19
C TYR A 61 -0.31 -6.65 -9.71
N ILE A 62 0.73 -5.87 -9.35
CA ILE A 62 0.97 -5.47 -7.97
C ILE A 62 0.00 -4.37 -7.57
N MET A 63 -0.74 -4.57 -6.47
CA MET A 63 -1.76 -3.63 -5.99
C MET A 63 -1.26 -2.75 -4.86
N ALA A 64 -0.46 -3.32 -3.95
CA ALA A 64 0.06 -2.64 -2.77
C ALA A 64 1.33 -3.31 -2.30
N LEU A 65 2.16 -2.56 -1.62
CA LEU A 65 3.38 -3.04 -0.98
C LEU A 65 3.66 -2.28 0.32
N ASP A 66 4.22 -2.98 1.28
CA ASP A 66 4.63 -2.43 2.58
C ASP A 66 6.07 -2.84 2.89
N TRP A 67 6.88 -1.88 3.32
CA TRP A 67 8.22 -2.11 3.84
C TRP A 67 8.18 -2.53 5.32
N SER A 68 9.05 -3.42 5.72
CA SER A 68 9.37 -3.60 7.15
C SER A 68 10.08 -2.35 7.70
N LYS A 69 9.90 -2.03 8.99
CA LYS A 69 10.52 -0.84 9.61
C LYS A 69 12.05 -0.85 9.58
N ASP A 70 12.66 -2.02 9.57
CA ASP A 70 14.10 -2.19 9.45
C ASP A 70 14.63 -2.13 8.00
N GLY A 71 13.71 -2.22 7.01
CA GLY A 71 14.01 -2.19 5.58
C GLY A 71 14.52 -3.52 5.01
N THR A 72 14.40 -4.63 5.74
CA THR A 72 14.89 -5.95 5.31
C THR A 72 13.90 -6.74 4.49
N TYR A 73 12.59 -6.48 4.67
CA TYR A 73 11.50 -7.16 3.98
C TYR A 73 10.57 -6.20 3.26
N ILE A 74 9.99 -6.69 2.18
CA ILE A 74 8.75 -6.18 1.58
C ILE A 74 7.70 -7.28 1.63
N ARG A 75 6.46 -6.92 1.97
CA ARG A 75 5.27 -7.70 1.67
C ARG A 75 4.45 -6.99 0.62
N SER A 76 3.75 -7.74 -0.22
CA SER A 76 2.94 -7.17 -1.31
C SER A 76 1.71 -7.99 -1.61
N ASN A 77 0.69 -7.31 -2.11
CA ASN A 77 -0.52 -7.93 -2.66
C ASN A 77 -0.57 -7.77 -4.18
N CYS A 78 -1.21 -8.72 -4.85
CA CYS A 78 -1.49 -8.66 -6.27
C CYS A 78 -2.96 -8.93 -6.61
N GLY A 79 -3.33 -8.73 -7.87
CA GLY A 79 -4.69 -8.97 -8.38
C GLY A 79 -5.14 -10.43 -8.35
N ALA A 80 -4.24 -11.39 -8.11
CA ALA A 80 -4.56 -12.80 -7.88
C ALA A 80 -4.80 -13.13 -6.40
N TYR A 81 -5.03 -12.12 -5.55
CA TYR A 81 -5.28 -12.25 -4.09
C TYR A 81 -4.11 -12.84 -3.29
N GLU A 82 -2.90 -12.80 -3.82
CA GLU A 82 -1.71 -13.27 -3.14
C GLU A 82 -1.20 -12.25 -2.13
N LEU A 83 -0.64 -12.73 -1.02
CA LEU A 83 0.21 -11.98 -0.12
C LEU A 83 1.58 -12.67 -0.11
N LEU A 84 2.56 -12.04 -0.72
CA LEU A 84 3.92 -12.55 -0.82
C LEU A 84 4.91 -11.69 -0.02
N PHE A 85 6.01 -12.31 0.38
CA PHE A 85 7.08 -11.72 1.17
C PHE A 85 8.40 -11.86 0.42
N PHE A 86 9.23 -10.83 0.51
CA PHE A 86 10.51 -10.76 -0.20
C PHE A 86 11.59 -10.22 0.72
N THR A 87 12.76 -10.83 0.65
CA THR A 87 13.99 -10.30 1.23
C THR A 87 14.61 -9.27 0.29
N ILE A 88 15.14 -8.19 0.86
CA ILE A 88 15.66 -7.06 0.06
C ILE A 88 17.13 -7.24 -0.29
N ASP A 89 17.90 -7.91 0.57
CA ASP A 89 19.33 -8.08 0.36
C ASP A 89 19.64 -8.83 -0.93
N ASP A 90 18.91 -9.90 -1.21
CA ASP A 90 19.08 -10.75 -2.40
C ASP A 90 17.94 -10.62 -3.41
N CYS A 91 16.94 -9.77 -3.16
CA CYS A 91 15.77 -9.52 -4.01
C CYS A 91 15.03 -10.81 -4.38
N LYS A 92 14.75 -11.67 -3.39
CA LYS A 92 14.08 -12.95 -3.60
C LYS A 92 12.82 -13.10 -2.78
N GLN A 93 11.89 -13.91 -3.30
CA GLN A 93 10.75 -14.36 -2.52
C GLN A 93 11.20 -15.22 -1.36
N ASP A 94 10.64 -14.94 -0.17
CA ASP A 94 10.71 -15.82 0.98
C ASP A 94 9.41 -16.63 1.10
N PRO A 95 9.39 -17.92 0.72
CA PRO A 95 8.20 -18.76 0.82
C PRO A 95 7.72 -18.97 2.27
N SER A 96 8.62 -18.83 3.24
CA SER A 96 8.35 -18.90 4.68
C SER A 96 8.13 -17.52 5.30
N GLY A 97 8.06 -16.47 4.49
CA GLY A 97 8.01 -15.08 4.95
C GLY A 97 6.89 -14.79 5.94
N ARG A 98 5.73 -15.45 5.80
CA ARG A 98 4.65 -15.34 6.79
C ARG A 98 5.08 -15.73 8.21
N SER A 99 5.87 -16.79 8.35
CA SER A 99 6.40 -17.24 9.64
C SER A 99 7.61 -16.42 10.08
N ASN A 100 8.47 -16.07 9.13
CA ASN A 100 9.70 -15.33 9.40
C ASN A 100 9.44 -13.87 9.80
N THR A 101 8.29 -13.32 9.41
CA THR A 101 7.92 -11.91 9.67
C THR A 101 6.80 -11.74 10.70
N VAL A 102 6.52 -12.78 11.52
CA VAL A 102 5.43 -12.75 12.51
C VAL A 102 5.59 -11.60 13.51
N ASP A 103 6.82 -11.34 13.95
CA ASP A 103 7.16 -10.27 14.88
C ASP A 103 7.67 -9.00 14.19
N THR A 104 7.59 -8.95 12.86
CA THR A 104 8.09 -7.82 12.09
C THR A 104 7.13 -6.63 12.18
N SER A 105 7.66 -5.48 12.56
CA SER A 105 6.95 -4.21 12.48
C SER A 105 6.99 -3.68 11.04
N TRP A 106 5.84 -3.33 10.50
CA TRP A 106 5.69 -2.77 9.16
C TRP A 106 5.64 -1.25 9.20
N ALA A 107 6.26 -0.59 8.24
CA ALA A 107 6.30 0.88 8.15
C ALA A 107 4.94 1.44 7.72
N THR A 108 4.24 0.70 6.85
CA THR A 108 2.89 1.00 6.38
C THR A 108 2.00 -0.23 6.50
N SER A 109 0.69 -0.08 6.35
CA SER A 109 -0.28 -1.17 6.28
C SER A 109 -1.26 -0.87 5.15
N THR A 110 -0.79 -1.09 3.91
CA THR A 110 -1.55 -0.84 2.68
C THR A 110 -1.97 -2.13 1.98
N CYS A 111 -1.35 -3.25 2.32
CA CYS A 111 -1.73 -4.57 1.82
C CYS A 111 -3.08 -4.98 2.39
N LYS A 112 -4.08 -5.24 1.53
CA LYS A 112 -5.44 -5.55 1.97
C LYS A 112 -5.70 -7.04 2.25
N PHE A 113 -4.80 -7.95 1.86
CA PHE A 113 -4.94 -9.39 2.07
C PHE A 113 -4.00 -9.89 3.17
N GLN A 114 -4.15 -9.37 4.38
CA GLN A 114 -3.35 -9.77 5.54
C GLN A 114 -4.25 -10.21 6.71
N TRP A 115 -3.66 -10.78 7.75
CA TRP A 115 -4.44 -11.34 8.86
C TRP A 115 -5.24 -10.27 9.61
N ASN A 116 -4.69 -9.08 9.81
CA ASN A 116 -5.33 -7.99 10.54
C ASN A 116 -6.42 -7.26 9.73
N THR A 117 -6.56 -7.55 8.44
CA THR A 117 -7.60 -6.96 7.57
C THR A 117 -8.72 -7.94 7.22
N GLN A 118 -8.78 -9.14 7.79
CA GLN A 118 -9.77 -10.16 7.44
C GLN A 118 -11.22 -9.68 7.62
N GLY A 119 -11.46 -8.84 8.60
CA GLY A 119 -12.80 -8.34 8.92
C GLY A 119 -13.22 -7.06 8.19
N ILE A 120 -12.40 -6.52 7.28
CA ILE A 120 -12.79 -5.34 6.50
C ILE A 120 -13.79 -5.67 5.39
N TYR A 121 -13.92 -6.95 5.03
CA TYR A 121 -14.81 -7.40 3.97
C TYR A 121 -16.20 -7.68 4.54
N PRO A 122 -17.25 -6.98 4.08
CA PRO A 122 -18.62 -7.27 4.49
C PRO A 122 -19.04 -8.68 4.09
N SER A 123 -19.86 -9.31 4.91
CA SER A 123 -20.38 -10.64 4.61
C SER A 123 -21.19 -10.63 3.30
N GLY A 124 -20.90 -11.59 2.41
CA GLY A 124 -21.56 -11.72 1.12
C GLY A 124 -21.00 -10.82 0.00
N THR A 125 -19.92 -10.10 0.25
CA THR A 125 -19.16 -9.37 -0.78
C THR A 125 -17.88 -10.12 -1.14
N ASP A 126 -17.42 -9.94 -2.36
CA ASP A 126 -16.08 -10.37 -2.74
C ASP A 126 -15.04 -9.28 -2.38
N GLY A 127 -13.76 -9.62 -2.48
CA GLY A 127 -12.68 -8.71 -2.13
C GLY A 127 -12.47 -7.56 -3.11
N THR A 128 -13.23 -7.49 -4.20
CA THR A 128 -13.04 -6.49 -5.27
C THR A 128 -13.55 -5.13 -4.86
N HIS A 129 -14.58 -5.06 -4.00
CA HIS A 129 -15.20 -3.79 -3.61
C HIS A 129 -14.31 -2.89 -2.73
N ILE A 130 -13.26 -3.43 -2.12
CA ILE A 130 -12.30 -2.64 -1.33
C ILE A 130 -11.14 -2.26 -2.23
N ASN A 131 -11.04 -0.97 -2.55
CA ASN A 131 -10.00 -0.45 -3.45
C ASN A 131 -8.69 -0.19 -2.74
N SER A 132 -8.75 0.34 -1.52
CA SER A 132 -7.56 0.73 -0.77
C SER A 132 -7.75 0.50 0.71
N VAL A 133 -6.65 0.20 1.40
CA VAL A 133 -6.56 0.16 2.86
C VAL A 133 -5.36 0.98 3.33
N SER A 134 -5.47 1.59 4.48
CA SER A 134 -4.37 2.25 5.17
C SER A 134 -4.49 2.02 6.67
N GLY A 135 -3.41 1.61 7.32
CA GLY A 135 -3.28 1.59 8.78
C GLY A 135 -2.73 2.90 9.30
N ASP A 136 -3.17 3.33 10.47
CA ASP A 136 -2.62 4.50 11.13
C ASP A 136 -1.24 4.20 11.74
N TYR A 137 -0.49 5.25 12.07
CA TYR A 137 0.87 5.12 12.62
C TYR A 137 0.91 4.50 14.03
N THR A 138 -0.23 4.50 14.75
CA THR A 138 -0.34 3.92 16.10
C THR A 138 -0.63 2.42 16.06
N GLY A 139 -1.04 1.87 14.90
CA GLY A 139 -1.47 0.49 14.74
C GLY A 139 -2.80 0.18 15.44
N ARG A 140 -3.67 1.17 15.61
CA ARG A 140 -4.99 1.01 16.25
C ARG A 140 -6.16 1.16 15.31
N LEU A 141 -5.95 1.80 14.15
CA LEU A 141 -7.00 2.09 13.19
C LEU A 141 -6.62 1.61 11.79
N LEU A 142 -7.63 1.09 11.09
CA LEU A 142 -7.58 0.80 9.65
C LEU A 142 -8.67 1.62 8.97
N ALA A 143 -8.34 2.25 7.85
CA ALA A 143 -9.30 2.89 6.97
C ALA A 143 -9.35 2.15 5.63
N THR A 144 -10.54 2.05 5.03
CA THR A 144 -10.73 1.53 3.68
C THR A 144 -11.52 2.52 2.83
N GLY A 145 -11.24 2.51 1.52
CA GLY A 145 -12.07 3.13 0.50
C GLY A 145 -12.70 2.07 -0.38
N ASP A 146 -13.98 2.22 -0.71
CA ASP A 146 -14.74 1.22 -1.44
C ASP A 146 -15.42 1.76 -2.70
N ASP A 147 -16.03 0.85 -3.49
CA ASP A 147 -16.74 1.15 -4.72
C ASP A 147 -18.03 1.95 -4.51
N TYR A 148 -18.51 2.02 -3.27
CA TYR A 148 -19.77 2.70 -2.92
C TYR A 148 -19.57 4.15 -2.47
N GLY A 149 -18.34 4.68 -2.62
CA GLY A 149 -17.98 6.04 -2.18
C GLY A 149 -17.86 6.16 -0.67
N LEU A 150 -17.69 5.04 0.04
CA LEU A 150 -17.58 5.05 1.49
C LEU A 150 -16.11 5.02 1.92
N VAL A 151 -15.80 5.85 2.90
CA VAL A 151 -14.59 5.74 3.71
C VAL A 151 -14.99 5.04 5.00
N ASN A 152 -14.47 3.85 5.22
CA ASN A 152 -14.79 3.03 6.37
C ASN A 152 -13.63 3.00 7.35
N LEU A 153 -13.91 3.19 8.64
CA LEU A 153 -12.93 3.16 9.72
C LEU A 153 -13.19 1.96 10.63
N PHE A 154 -12.13 1.20 10.90
CA PHE A 154 -12.13 0.01 11.74
C PHE A 154 -11.06 0.11 12.83
N ASN A 155 -11.18 -0.70 13.88
CA ASN A 155 -10.05 -0.95 14.78
C ASN A 155 -9.03 -1.87 14.08
N ASP A 156 -7.74 -1.68 14.36
CA ASP A 156 -6.67 -2.61 13.97
C ASP A 156 -6.24 -3.44 15.19
N PRO A 157 -6.23 -4.78 15.13
CA PRO A 157 -6.61 -5.63 14.00
C PRO A 157 -8.12 -5.74 13.79
N CYS A 158 -8.54 -5.74 12.52
CA CYS A 158 -9.92 -5.97 12.14
C CYS A 158 -10.15 -7.43 11.73
N ILE A 159 -10.53 -8.28 12.69
CA ILE A 159 -10.84 -9.70 12.43
C ILE A 159 -12.33 -9.92 12.16
N LYS A 160 -13.18 -9.27 12.96
CA LYS A 160 -14.65 -9.25 12.78
C LYS A 160 -15.10 -7.84 13.14
N GLY A 161 -15.07 -6.94 12.16
CA GLY A 161 -15.33 -5.53 12.41
C GLY A 161 -16.65 -5.04 11.81
N LYS A 162 -17.32 -4.16 12.56
CA LYS A 162 -18.32 -3.28 11.99
C LYS A 162 -17.64 -1.93 11.78
N PRO A 163 -17.63 -1.39 10.55
CA PRO A 163 -17.03 -0.09 10.29
C PRO A 163 -17.85 1.05 10.87
N ARG A 164 -17.18 2.16 11.13
CA ARG A 164 -17.80 3.47 11.07
C ARG A 164 -17.66 3.96 9.63
N SER A 165 -18.78 4.08 8.92
CA SER A 165 -18.78 4.47 7.51
C SER A 165 -19.08 5.95 7.38
N TYR A 166 -18.27 6.63 6.58
CA TYR A 166 -18.38 8.06 6.30
C TYR A 166 -18.67 8.23 4.82
N ARG A 167 -19.66 9.08 4.53
CA ARG A 167 -20.03 9.48 3.18
C ARG A 167 -19.43 10.85 2.86
N GLY A 168 -19.03 11.02 1.62
CA GLY A 168 -18.46 12.28 1.14
C GLY A 168 -18.22 12.21 -0.37
N HIS A 169 -17.63 11.11 -0.81
CA HIS A 169 -17.46 10.85 -2.23
C HIS A 169 -18.79 10.48 -2.88
N SER A 170 -19.03 10.98 -4.10
CA SER A 170 -20.20 10.63 -4.91
C SER A 170 -19.97 9.41 -5.81
N GLU A 171 -18.73 8.95 -5.87
CA GLU A 171 -18.24 7.83 -6.67
C GLU A 171 -17.27 6.99 -5.83
N HIS A 172 -16.75 5.91 -6.42
CA HIS A 172 -15.81 5.01 -5.75
C HIS A 172 -14.58 5.74 -5.19
N VAL A 173 -14.16 5.34 -4.01
CA VAL A 173 -12.93 5.82 -3.38
C VAL A 173 -11.76 4.98 -3.88
N THR A 174 -10.83 5.60 -4.58
CA THR A 174 -9.69 4.90 -5.19
C THR A 174 -8.55 4.69 -4.23
N LYS A 175 -8.29 5.66 -3.33
CA LYS A 175 -7.18 5.59 -2.37
C LYS A 175 -7.55 6.23 -1.05
N VAL A 176 -7.05 5.62 0.04
CA VAL A 176 -7.05 6.20 1.39
C VAL A 176 -5.64 6.16 1.95
N LEU A 177 -5.28 7.18 2.74
CA LEU A 177 -3.95 7.27 3.36
C LEU A 177 -4.02 8.01 4.70
N PHE A 178 -3.53 7.39 5.76
CA PHE A 178 -3.27 8.08 7.02
C PHE A 178 -1.97 8.88 6.96
N SER A 179 -2.00 10.09 7.49
CA SER A 179 -0.82 10.94 7.70
C SER A 179 -0.99 11.71 9.00
N GLY A 180 -0.28 11.30 10.05
CA GLY A 180 -0.46 11.81 11.40
C GLY A 180 -1.91 11.66 11.87
N ASP A 181 -2.51 12.75 12.34
CA ASP A 181 -3.89 12.79 12.82
C ASP A 181 -4.93 12.97 11.70
N TYR A 182 -4.52 12.85 10.46
CA TYR A 182 -5.40 13.03 9.31
C TYR A 182 -5.50 11.75 8.49
N LEU A 183 -6.68 11.55 7.92
CA LEU A 183 -6.92 10.58 6.86
C LEU A 183 -7.25 11.36 5.60
N PHE A 184 -6.63 11.00 4.51
CA PHE A 184 -6.93 11.50 3.16
C PHE A 184 -7.64 10.43 2.37
N SER A 185 -8.63 10.83 1.56
CA SER A 185 -9.30 9.94 0.63
C SER A 185 -9.43 10.62 -0.74
N VAL A 186 -9.25 9.83 -1.79
CA VAL A 186 -9.34 10.30 -3.17
C VAL A 186 -10.45 9.53 -3.86
N GLY A 187 -11.37 10.25 -4.47
CA GLY A 187 -12.39 9.67 -5.31
C GLY A 187 -11.91 9.45 -6.74
N GLY A 188 -12.61 8.62 -7.48
CA GLY A 188 -12.36 8.36 -8.88
C GLY A 188 -12.94 9.45 -9.78
N TYR A 189 -14.09 9.16 -10.37
CA TYR A 189 -14.75 10.09 -11.30
C TYR A 189 -15.32 11.36 -10.65
N ASP A 190 -15.47 11.40 -9.32
CA ASP A 190 -15.85 12.62 -8.60
C ASP A 190 -14.71 13.64 -8.49
N GLN A 191 -13.48 13.23 -8.83
CA GLN A 191 -12.27 14.07 -8.89
C GLN A 191 -12.00 14.83 -7.59
N THR A 192 -12.37 14.25 -6.44
CA THR A 192 -12.27 14.91 -5.13
C THR A 192 -11.14 14.34 -4.30
N LEU A 193 -10.48 15.22 -3.55
CA LEU A 193 -9.59 14.89 -2.44
C LEU A 193 -10.24 15.39 -1.15
N MET A 194 -10.46 14.49 -0.20
CA MET A 194 -11.02 14.83 1.09
C MET A 194 -10.00 14.62 2.20
N GLN A 195 -10.01 15.52 3.17
CA GLN A 195 -9.21 15.45 4.39
C GLN A 195 -10.15 15.26 5.58
N TRP A 196 -9.90 14.21 6.35
CA TRP A 196 -10.64 13.85 7.55
C TRP A 196 -9.72 14.03 8.76
N LYS A 197 -10.19 14.67 9.81
CA LYS A 197 -9.44 14.80 11.05
C LYS A 197 -9.89 13.73 12.04
N LEU A 198 -8.92 13.00 12.59
CA LEU A 198 -9.17 12.04 13.64
C LEU A 198 -9.43 12.76 14.95
N HIS A 199 -10.51 12.40 15.62
CA HIS A 199 -10.79 12.80 16.99
C HIS A 199 -10.80 11.52 17.84
N TYR A 200 -9.76 11.35 18.62
CA TYR A 200 -9.71 10.28 19.62
C TYR A 200 -10.57 10.71 20.81
N PRO A 201 -11.41 9.81 21.34
CA PRO A 201 -12.20 10.09 22.56
C PRO A 201 -11.30 10.24 23.78
#